data_4d6e29761799309a0ff2d7a736b2dfbd
#
_entry.id   4d6e29761799309a0ff2d7a736b2dfbd
#
_cell.length_a   1.000
_cell.length_b   1.000
_cell.length_c   1.000
_cell.angle_alpha   90.00
_cell.angle_beta   90.00
_cell.angle_gamma   90.00
#
_symmetry.space_group_name_H-M   'P 1'
#
loop_
_entity.id
_entity.type
_entity.pdbx_description
1 polymer ?
#
loop_
_entity_poly.entity_id
_entity_poly.type
_entity_poly.pdbx_seq_one_letter_code
_entity_poly.pdbx_strand_id
1 'polypeptide(L)'
;MMHRKKNTRDRYAMLIKGIPILIAFIAITCIAFSVGTTESRWYDPEQNIGNSYGAWTSIQWTQTTQSDFEAGVRVNSNTSSSPGNVILTTTSINYTRWYSSSWNFRKKITIDHTKVAASQTNFPVLISLTTDADLASSALANGNDILFTSADGTTKLDHEIENFTVSNGKLIAWVRIPSLTSTVDTDLYMYFNNSGSSNQQNATGVWDATYVAVYHMSQSPAGTVYDSTSNRLNLTSSGGMGSGNLVSGQIGNGIYFDGNNDRLNTSGTFTTTNFTLEAWVSNSAAGSWPGWQAIVDLYDPTDPGNVFREFSSFPDGTNGWITLCDNAYHDRIIGRQSGTAWRHIGAAYYSPTGTRTGYINGISGLSSPSVGWGSINASISVGAWAGTIPTWSDWWRGNIDEVRISNNALSNQWIATEYNNTYSPSTFYTVGARTSPPSDYAPSGTIASVVFDTNSMNARWDALEWDEGLAGGTDITFDVRAADTSFVKENTTLAWTSVGGTSPVYAGLPGGRYFQWRATLTTADTAVTPTLNEVRAFYT
;
A
#
# COMPACT_ATOMS: atom_id res chain seq x y z
N MET A 1 20.31 54.14 -34.02
CA MET A 1 19.80 53.48 -35.22
C MET A 1 18.70 52.55 -34.81
N MET A 2 17.50 52.98 -34.99
CA MET A 2 16.47 52.46 -35.94
C MET A 2 16.01 51.04 -35.58
N HIS A 3 14.85 50.68 -35.35
CA HIS A 3 13.46 51.14 -35.54
C HIS A 3 12.53 50.03 -35.13
N ARG A 4 11.49 50.28 -34.23
CA ARG A 4 10.04 50.20 -34.50
C ARG A 4 9.46 48.83 -34.93
N LYS A 5 8.37 48.32 -34.34
CA LYS A 5 6.97 48.80 -34.07
C LYS A 5 6.28 47.72 -33.19
N LYS A 6 5.58 48.01 -32.08
CA LYS A 6 4.20 48.47 -31.81
C LYS A 6 3.06 47.71 -32.54
N ASN A 7 2.17 47.07 -31.69
CA ASN A 7 0.73 47.21 -31.63
C ASN A 7 0.18 46.30 -30.54
N THR A 8 -0.28 46.77 -29.46
CA THR A 8 -1.50 47.41 -28.86
C THR A 8 -2.86 46.89 -29.33
N ARG A 9 -3.62 46.39 -28.39
CA ARG A 9 -5.06 46.61 -28.08
C ARG A 9 -5.36 45.79 -26.81
N ASP A 10 -5.48 46.35 -25.68
CA ASP A 10 -6.39 47.24 -24.94
C ASP A 10 -7.84 46.73 -24.79
N ARG A 11 -8.20 46.53 -23.48
CA ARG A 11 -9.41 46.93 -22.70
C ARG A 11 -10.66 46.07 -22.89
N TYR A 12 -11.35 45.64 -21.82
CA TYR A 12 -11.93 46.37 -20.72
C TYR A 12 -12.12 45.49 -19.47
N ALA A 13 -11.74 46.03 -18.33
CA ALA A 13 -12.23 45.62 -17.02
C ALA A 13 -13.53 46.36 -16.72
N MET A 14 -14.53 45.69 -16.11
CA MET A 14 -15.61 46.33 -15.43
C MET A 14 -15.92 45.63 -14.10
N LEU A 15 -15.63 46.35 -13.04
CA LEU A 15 -16.02 46.08 -11.65
C LEU A 15 -17.52 46.34 -11.50
N ILE A 16 -18.29 45.44 -10.90
CA ILE A 16 -19.53 45.79 -10.21
C ILE A 16 -19.50 45.21 -8.80
N LYS A 17 -19.55 46.10 -7.83
CA LYS A 17 -19.68 45.84 -6.39
C LYS A 17 -21.15 45.59 -6.03
N GLY A 18 -21.37 44.56 -5.21
CA GLY A 18 -22.19 44.57 -4.01
C GLY A 18 -23.70 44.68 -4.14
N ILE A 19 -24.42 43.66 -3.60
CA ILE A 19 -25.52 43.78 -2.62
C ILE A 19 -25.90 42.34 -2.18
N PRO A 20 -25.99 42.02 -0.88
CA PRO A 20 -26.46 40.70 -0.40
C PRO A 20 -28.00 40.69 -0.35
N ILE A 21 -28.63 39.76 -1.02
CA ILE A 21 -30.05 39.45 -0.84
C ILE A 21 -30.17 38.17 -0.03
N LEU A 22 -30.67 38.34 1.18
CA LEU A 22 -31.13 37.31 2.10
C LEU A 22 -32.40 36.68 1.52
N ILE A 23 -32.40 35.42 1.11
CA ILE A 23 -33.62 34.66 0.76
C ILE A 23 -33.85 33.60 1.82
N ALA A 24 -34.94 33.79 2.57
CA ALA A 24 -35.45 32.83 3.54
C ALA A 24 -35.98 31.59 2.83
N PHE A 25 -35.53 30.42 3.26
CA PHE A 25 -36.11 29.14 2.84
C PHE A 25 -37.47 28.93 3.54
N ILE A 26 -38.54 28.99 2.77
CA ILE A 26 -39.83 28.42 3.15
C ILE A 26 -39.86 26.99 2.61
N ALA A 27 -39.86 26.02 3.51
CA ALA A 27 -40.05 24.62 3.17
C ALA A 27 -41.53 24.42 2.76
N ILE A 28 -41.78 24.32 1.47
CA ILE A 28 -43.06 23.83 0.94
C ILE A 28 -42.85 22.38 0.56
N THR A 29 -43.51 21.49 1.30
CA THR A 29 -43.60 20.08 0.98
C THR A 29 -44.47 19.96 -0.28
N CYS A 30 -43.84 19.92 -1.44
CA CYS A 30 -44.52 19.57 -2.69
C CYS A 30 -44.58 18.05 -2.79
N ILE A 31 -45.77 17.49 -2.65
CA ILE A 31 -46.09 16.15 -3.18
C ILE A 31 -45.99 16.28 -4.69
N ALA A 32 -44.94 15.80 -5.27
CA ALA A 32 -44.73 15.78 -6.71
C ALA A 32 -45.60 14.67 -7.30
N PHE A 33 -46.78 15.07 -7.79
CA PHE A 33 -47.38 14.33 -8.90
C PHE A 33 -46.46 14.58 -10.11
N SER A 34 -45.81 13.53 -10.64
CA SER A 34 -45.08 13.65 -11.88
C SER A 34 -46.06 13.82 -13.03
N VAL A 35 -46.34 15.07 -13.37
CA VAL A 35 -46.95 15.40 -14.65
C VAL A 35 -45.87 15.27 -15.69
N GLY A 36 -45.97 14.27 -16.55
CA GLY A 36 -45.03 14.00 -17.62
C GLY A 36 -44.79 15.24 -18.48
N THR A 37 -43.52 15.59 -18.66
CA THR A 37 -43.12 16.63 -19.62
C THR A 37 -43.34 16.09 -21.03
N THR A 38 -44.17 16.76 -21.83
CA THR A 38 -44.32 16.43 -23.26
C THR A 38 -43.14 17.02 -24.03
N GLU A 39 -42.21 16.16 -24.45
CA GLU A 39 -41.23 16.53 -25.46
C GLU A 39 -41.77 16.23 -26.87
N SER A 40 -41.89 17.27 -27.71
CA SER A 40 -42.22 17.12 -29.12
C SER A 40 -40.94 16.78 -29.90
N ARG A 41 -40.81 15.53 -30.34
CA ARG A 41 -39.73 15.11 -31.26
C ARG A 41 -40.28 15.04 -32.68
N TRP A 42 -39.54 15.62 -33.62
CA TRP A 42 -39.81 15.48 -35.05
C TRP A 42 -39.20 14.16 -35.56
N TYR A 43 -40.03 13.27 -36.04
CA TYR A 43 -39.61 12.06 -36.78
C TYR A 43 -39.73 12.38 -38.27
N ASP A 44 -38.66 12.27 -39.03
CA ASP A 44 -38.67 12.36 -40.50
C ASP A 44 -38.66 10.93 -41.08
N PRO A 45 -39.80 10.45 -41.54
CA PRO A 45 -39.85 9.18 -42.30
C PRO A 45 -39.70 9.48 -43.77
N GLU A 46 -38.51 9.36 -44.34
CA GLU A 46 -38.29 9.39 -45.79
C GLU A 46 -38.98 8.20 -46.51
N GLN A 47 -40.16 7.80 -46.13
CA GLN A 47 -41.06 7.03 -46.95
C GLN A 47 -42.49 7.11 -46.40
N ASN A 48 -43.23 8.17 -46.74
CA ASN A 48 -44.65 7.99 -47.00
C ASN A 48 -45.23 9.12 -47.84
N ILE A 49 -45.74 8.76 -49.01
CA ILE A 49 -46.51 9.62 -49.92
C ILE A 49 -47.94 9.68 -49.42
N GLY A 50 -48.32 10.80 -48.81
CA GLY A 50 -49.74 11.07 -48.52
C GLY A 50 -50.04 11.69 -47.16
N ASN A 51 -49.93 13.01 -47.09
CA ASN A 51 -50.65 13.99 -46.26
C ASN A 51 -51.25 13.63 -44.90
N SER A 52 -50.60 14.09 -43.85
CA SER A 52 -51.05 15.20 -42.94
C SER A 52 -50.07 15.25 -41.77
N TYR A 53 -49.40 16.38 -41.63
CA TYR A 53 -48.54 16.66 -40.49
C TYR A 53 -49.40 16.95 -39.25
N GLY A 54 -49.66 15.94 -38.45
CA GLY A 54 -50.09 16.12 -37.08
C GLY A 54 -48.84 15.99 -36.19
N ALA A 55 -48.58 17.00 -35.36
CA ALA A 55 -47.59 16.87 -34.31
C ALA A 55 -48.09 15.77 -33.32
N TRP A 56 -47.52 14.60 -33.39
CA TRP A 56 -47.80 13.50 -32.43
C TRP A 56 -47.09 13.85 -31.13
N THR A 57 -47.83 14.12 -30.06
CA THR A 57 -47.32 14.21 -28.70
C THR A 57 -47.24 12.81 -28.13
N SER A 58 -46.06 12.19 -28.10
CA SER A 58 -45.88 10.91 -27.40
C SER A 58 -45.89 11.16 -25.89
N ILE A 59 -46.54 10.30 -25.17
CA ILE A 59 -46.57 10.26 -23.70
C ILE A 59 -45.41 9.34 -23.26
N GLN A 60 -44.66 9.81 -22.26
CA GLN A 60 -43.49 9.09 -21.73
C GLN A 60 -43.85 8.39 -20.41
N TRP A 61 -43.44 7.14 -20.28
CA TRP A 61 -43.38 6.41 -19.03
C TRP A 61 -41.92 6.15 -18.66
N THR A 62 -41.48 6.59 -17.47
CA THR A 62 -40.08 6.55 -17.04
C THR A 62 -39.95 5.76 -15.76
N GLN A 63 -38.90 4.96 -15.65
CA GLN A 63 -38.45 4.26 -14.44
C GLN A 63 -36.95 4.57 -14.18
N THR A 64 -36.68 5.28 -13.10
CA THR A 64 -35.35 5.79 -12.75
C THR A 64 -34.98 5.59 -11.29
N THR A 65 -35.97 5.28 -10.44
CA THR A 65 -35.77 5.15 -9.00
C THR A 65 -35.65 3.71 -8.58
N GLN A 66 -35.03 3.47 -7.43
CA GLN A 66 -34.96 2.15 -6.81
C GLN A 66 -36.37 1.54 -6.66
N SER A 67 -37.36 2.34 -6.22
CA SER A 67 -38.73 1.86 -6.04
C SER A 67 -39.40 1.45 -7.35
N ASP A 68 -39.11 2.12 -8.47
CA ASP A 68 -39.60 1.75 -9.79
C ASP A 68 -39.13 0.35 -10.19
N PHE A 69 -37.82 0.10 -10.00
CA PHE A 69 -37.23 -1.20 -10.31
C PHE A 69 -37.61 -2.29 -9.32
N GLU A 70 -37.80 -1.96 -8.05
CA GLU A 70 -38.23 -2.91 -7.01
C GLU A 70 -39.68 -3.37 -7.17
N ALA A 71 -40.53 -2.55 -7.76
CA ALA A 71 -41.92 -2.91 -8.05
C ALA A 71 -42.07 -4.02 -9.12
N GLY A 72 -41.03 -4.21 -9.92
CA GLY A 72 -40.96 -5.22 -10.99
C GLY A 72 -40.71 -6.66 -10.51
N VAL A 73 -40.35 -7.53 -11.45
CA VAL A 73 -39.95 -8.93 -11.20
C VAL A 73 -38.45 -9.06 -11.45
N ARG A 74 -37.71 -9.64 -10.49
CA ARG A 74 -36.26 -9.75 -10.53
C ARG A 74 -35.79 -11.20 -10.39
N VAL A 75 -34.78 -11.55 -11.17
CA VAL A 75 -34.06 -12.84 -11.06
C VAL A 75 -32.57 -12.50 -11.18
N ASN A 76 -31.75 -12.87 -10.18
CA ASN A 76 -30.33 -12.64 -10.14
C ASN A 76 -29.93 -11.16 -10.39
N SER A 77 -30.80 -10.20 -10.10
CA SER A 77 -30.54 -8.77 -10.19
C SER A 77 -30.81 -8.08 -8.86
N ASN A 78 -30.07 -7.03 -8.56
CA ASN A 78 -30.09 -6.28 -7.31
C ASN A 78 -30.24 -4.78 -7.57
N THR A 79 -31.06 -4.11 -6.77
CA THR A 79 -31.29 -2.64 -6.82
C THR A 79 -30.81 -1.94 -5.55
N SER A 80 -30.50 -2.67 -4.48
CA SER A 80 -30.19 -2.09 -3.16
C SER A 80 -28.75 -1.63 -3.00
N SER A 81 -27.79 -2.20 -3.76
CA SER A 81 -26.37 -1.85 -3.65
C SER A 81 -26.01 -0.51 -4.32
N SER A 82 -26.88 -0.03 -5.22
CA SER A 82 -26.74 1.23 -5.95
C SER A 82 -28.14 1.80 -6.19
N PRO A 83 -28.67 2.66 -5.27
CA PRO A 83 -30.03 3.18 -5.38
C PRO A 83 -30.28 3.87 -6.72
N GLY A 84 -31.37 3.45 -7.41
CA GLY A 84 -31.70 3.92 -8.76
C GLY A 84 -31.07 3.13 -9.90
N ASN A 85 -30.18 2.18 -9.63
CA ASN A 85 -29.53 1.35 -10.64
C ASN A 85 -29.89 -0.13 -10.45
N VAL A 86 -29.84 -0.90 -11.53
CA VAL A 86 -29.95 -2.36 -11.52
C VAL A 86 -28.62 -2.98 -11.90
N ILE A 87 -28.15 -3.91 -11.09
CA ILE A 87 -26.94 -4.70 -11.30
C ILE A 87 -27.22 -6.19 -11.11
N LEU A 88 -26.30 -7.05 -11.52
CA LEU A 88 -26.35 -8.47 -11.19
C LEU A 88 -26.18 -8.70 -9.69
N THR A 89 -26.83 -9.72 -9.12
CA THR A 89 -26.58 -10.13 -7.73
C THR A 89 -25.21 -10.73 -7.58
N THR A 90 -24.56 -10.48 -6.43
CA THR A 90 -23.36 -11.22 -6.05
C THR A 90 -23.70 -12.64 -5.67
N THR A 91 -22.97 -13.61 -6.23
CA THR A 91 -23.19 -15.04 -5.99
C THR A 91 -22.21 -15.62 -4.98
N SER A 92 -20.98 -15.11 -4.97
CA SER A 92 -19.92 -15.59 -4.09
C SER A 92 -18.86 -14.49 -3.86
N ILE A 93 -18.02 -14.70 -2.86
CA ILE A 93 -16.79 -13.91 -2.66
C ILE A 93 -15.64 -14.67 -3.31
N ASN A 94 -14.88 -13.99 -4.17
CA ASN A 94 -13.78 -14.60 -4.90
C ASN A 94 -12.47 -14.48 -4.09
N TYR A 95 -11.92 -15.63 -3.71
CA TYR A 95 -10.66 -15.74 -2.97
C TYR A 95 -9.48 -16.20 -3.83
N THR A 96 -9.61 -16.28 -5.16
CA THR A 96 -8.58 -16.85 -6.06
C THR A 96 -7.22 -16.15 -5.93
N ARG A 97 -7.20 -14.83 -5.64
CA ARG A 97 -6.00 -14.03 -5.40
C ARG A 97 -6.05 -13.38 -4.02
N TRP A 98 -6.51 -14.14 -3.05
CA TRP A 98 -6.66 -13.70 -1.67
C TRP A 98 -6.02 -14.75 -0.76
N TYR A 99 -5.28 -14.35 0.26
CA TYR A 99 -4.51 -15.27 1.08
C TYR A 99 -5.38 -16.36 1.72
N SER A 100 -6.47 -15.97 2.33
CA SER A 100 -7.44 -16.90 2.93
C SER A 100 -8.75 -16.16 3.22
N SER A 101 -9.86 -16.89 3.20
CA SER A 101 -11.20 -16.38 3.56
C SER A 101 -11.30 -15.86 5.01
N SER A 102 -10.34 -16.17 5.86
CA SER A 102 -10.29 -15.68 7.24
C SER A 102 -9.79 -14.23 7.36
N TRP A 103 -9.12 -13.68 6.34
CA TRP A 103 -8.67 -12.29 6.30
C TRP A 103 -9.64 -11.44 5.50
N ASN A 104 -10.22 -10.42 6.16
CA ASN A 104 -11.26 -9.60 5.53
C ASN A 104 -10.70 -8.40 4.77
N PHE A 105 -9.48 -7.94 5.11
CA PHE A 105 -8.90 -6.75 4.51
C PHE A 105 -7.46 -6.95 4.09
N ARG A 106 -7.07 -6.22 3.04
CA ARG A 106 -5.67 -6.04 2.65
C ARG A 106 -5.43 -4.64 2.10
N LYS A 107 -4.15 -4.23 2.13
CA LYS A 107 -3.64 -3.05 1.41
C LYS A 107 -2.54 -3.49 0.47
N LYS A 108 -2.52 -2.94 -0.74
CA LYS A 108 -1.42 -3.09 -1.67
C LYS A 108 -0.28 -2.17 -1.24
N ILE A 109 0.93 -2.68 -1.23
CA ILE A 109 2.16 -1.90 -1.05
C ILE A 109 2.95 -2.03 -2.35
N THR A 110 3.36 -0.91 -2.93
CA THR A 110 4.14 -0.86 -4.17
C THR A 110 5.49 -0.22 -3.89
N ILE A 111 6.56 -0.99 -3.99
CA ILE A 111 7.94 -0.52 -3.81
C ILE A 111 8.40 0.13 -5.12
N ASP A 112 8.89 1.37 -5.03
CA ASP A 112 9.42 2.15 -6.14
C ASP A 112 10.78 1.59 -6.57
N HIS A 113 10.85 0.98 -7.77
CA HIS A 113 12.07 0.41 -8.32
C HIS A 113 13.21 1.43 -8.46
N THR A 114 12.90 2.73 -8.59
CA THR A 114 13.93 3.79 -8.73
C THR A 114 14.71 4.03 -7.44
N LYS A 115 14.23 3.53 -6.31
CA LYS A 115 14.90 3.55 -5.00
C LYS A 115 15.78 2.30 -4.76
N VAL A 116 15.67 1.30 -5.63
CA VAL A 116 16.44 0.06 -5.55
C VAL A 116 17.69 0.20 -6.42
N ALA A 117 18.86 0.32 -5.81
CA ALA A 117 20.11 0.64 -6.52
C ALA A 117 20.58 -0.46 -7.50
N ALA A 118 20.21 -1.72 -7.24
CA ALA A 118 20.27 -2.85 -8.17
C ALA A 118 19.28 -3.92 -7.69
N SER A 119 18.86 -4.82 -8.57
CA SER A 119 17.98 -5.94 -8.17
C SER A 119 18.64 -6.80 -7.09
N GLN A 120 17.86 -7.14 -6.05
CA GLN A 120 18.29 -7.90 -4.89
C GLN A 120 17.44 -9.15 -4.72
N THR A 121 18.00 -10.15 -4.02
CA THR A 121 17.28 -11.37 -3.63
C THR A 121 17.22 -11.48 -2.11
N ASN A 122 16.07 -11.91 -1.59
CA ASN A 122 15.86 -12.07 -0.15
C ASN A 122 16.15 -10.79 0.67
N PHE A 123 15.77 -9.64 0.11
CA PHE A 123 16.05 -8.35 0.72
C PHE A 123 15.02 -8.03 1.82
N PRO A 124 15.46 -7.69 3.05
CA PRO A 124 14.58 -7.29 4.14
C PRO A 124 14.13 -5.83 3.96
N VAL A 125 12.89 -5.64 3.55
CA VAL A 125 12.29 -4.30 3.36
C VAL A 125 11.62 -3.85 4.65
N LEU A 126 11.95 -2.65 5.11
CA LEU A 126 11.26 -1.96 6.19
C LEU A 126 9.92 -1.40 5.68
N ILE A 127 8.84 -1.81 6.32
CA ILE A 127 7.51 -1.19 6.21
C ILE A 127 7.27 -0.40 7.50
N SER A 128 7.28 0.93 7.41
CA SER A 128 7.12 1.83 8.56
C SER A 128 5.97 2.79 8.30
N LEU A 129 4.88 2.61 9.03
CA LEU A 129 3.68 3.44 9.01
C LEU A 129 3.59 4.20 10.33
N THR A 130 3.62 5.52 10.28
CA THR A 130 3.49 6.35 11.49
C THR A 130 2.08 6.31 12.06
N THR A 131 1.08 6.20 11.19
CA THR A 131 -0.34 6.01 11.51
C THR A 131 -1.03 5.28 10.38
N ASP A 132 -2.03 4.46 10.70
CA ASP A 132 -2.92 3.85 9.71
C ASP A 132 -4.30 3.60 10.32
N ALA A 133 -5.31 4.34 9.87
CA ALA A 133 -6.66 4.29 10.44
C ALA A 133 -7.35 2.92 10.25
N ASP A 134 -7.03 2.20 9.17
CA ASP A 134 -7.60 0.88 8.92
C ASP A 134 -6.99 -0.17 9.84
N LEU A 135 -5.68 -0.14 10.08
CA LEU A 135 -5.02 -0.99 11.08
C LEU A 135 -5.54 -0.67 12.49
N ALA A 136 -5.64 0.63 12.84
CA ALA A 136 -6.15 1.07 14.13
C ALA A 136 -7.56 0.56 14.43
N SER A 137 -8.42 0.51 13.41
CA SER A 137 -9.82 0.12 13.58
C SER A 137 -10.10 -1.37 13.43
N SER A 138 -9.18 -2.12 12.81
CA SER A 138 -9.52 -3.46 12.31
C SER A 138 -8.50 -4.55 12.60
N ALA A 139 -7.24 -4.22 12.90
CA ALA A 139 -6.23 -5.21 13.26
C ALA A 139 -6.36 -5.65 14.74
N LEU A 140 -5.90 -6.85 15.04
CA LEU A 140 -5.79 -7.31 16.43
C LEU A 140 -4.79 -6.44 17.20
N ALA A 141 -5.06 -6.18 18.49
CA ALA A 141 -4.24 -5.30 19.32
C ALA A 141 -2.76 -5.72 19.44
N ASN A 142 -2.48 -7.01 19.27
CA ASN A 142 -1.13 -7.57 19.28
C ASN A 142 -0.51 -7.72 17.88
N GLY A 143 -1.20 -7.31 16.80
CA GLY A 143 -0.74 -7.43 15.43
C GLY A 143 -0.65 -8.86 14.88
N ASN A 144 -1.16 -9.86 15.59
CA ASN A 144 -1.05 -11.26 15.20
C ASN A 144 -1.75 -11.60 13.89
N ASP A 145 -2.70 -10.81 13.44
CA ASP A 145 -3.42 -10.95 12.18
C ASP A 145 -2.78 -10.15 11.02
N ILE A 146 -1.70 -9.45 11.27
CA ILE A 146 -0.95 -8.77 10.21
C ILE A 146 -0.01 -9.78 9.56
N LEU A 147 -0.13 -9.92 8.24
CA LEU A 147 0.79 -10.72 7.42
C LEU A 147 0.99 -10.07 6.05
N PHE A 148 2.05 -10.51 5.38
CA PHE A 148 2.40 -10.02 4.05
C PHE A 148 2.42 -11.16 3.04
N THR A 149 2.02 -10.86 1.79
CA THR A 149 2.11 -11.79 0.66
C THR A 149 2.79 -11.12 -0.52
N SER A 150 3.31 -11.91 -1.44
CA SER A 150 3.77 -11.43 -2.75
C SER A 150 2.61 -10.87 -3.58
N ALA A 151 2.91 -10.36 -4.78
CA ALA A 151 1.94 -9.76 -5.70
C ALA A 151 0.81 -10.70 -6.14
N ASP A 152 0.97 -12.02 -5.99
CA ASP A 152 -0.08 -13.00 -6.28
C ASP A 152 -1.23 -12.98 -5.25
N GLY A 153 -1.02 -12.35 -4.10
CA GLY A 153 -1.99 -12.26 -3.01
C GLY A 153 -2.13 -13.52 -2.17
N THR A 154 -1.34 -14.57 -2.42
CA THR A 154 -1.48 -15.90 -1.77
C THR A 154 -0.18 -16.43 -1.16
N THR A 155 0.96 -16.16 -1.77
CA THR A 155 2.27 -16.59 -1.27
C THR A 155 2.71 -15.73 -0.10
N LYS A 156 2.63 -16.28 1.11
CA LYS A 156 3.03 -15.59 2.34
C LYS A 156 4.52 -15.27 2.34
N LEU A 157 4.87 -14.06 2.75
CA LEU A 157 6.24 -13.59 2.96
C LEU A 157 6.61 -13.69 4.43
N ASP A 158 7.88 -14.02 4.71
CA ASP A 158 8.43 -13.94 6.06
C ASP A 158 8.48 -12.48 6.50
N HIS A 159 8.04 -12.22 7.73
CA HIS A 159 8.05 -10.89 8.31
C HIS A 159 8.29 -10.93 9.81
N GLU A 160 8.78 -9.82 10.33
CA GLU A 160 8.92 -9.51 11.76
C GLU A 160 8.23 -8.18 12.04
N ILE A 161 7.46 -8.11 13.11
CA ILE A 161 6.89 -6.85 13.60
C ILE A 161 7.75 -6.38 14.76
N GLU A 162 8.53 -5.34 14.53
CA GLU A 162 9.33 -4.69 15.57
C GLU A 162 8.45 -3.88 16.53
N ASN A 163 7.47 -3.16 15.99
CA ASN A 163 6.52 -2.38 16.78
C ASN A 163 5.15 -2.31 16.11
N PHE A 164 4.10 -2.51 16.88
CA PHE A 164 2.73 -2.24 16.49
C PHE A 164 1.98 -1.53 17.61
N THR A 165 1.32 -0.41 17.29
CA THR A 165 0.51 0.36 18.23
C THR A 165 -0.90 0.48 17.67
N VAL A 166 -1.82 -0.34 18.17
CA VAL A 166 -3.20 -0.42 17.66
C VAL A 166 -3.96 0.90 17.79
N SER A 167 -3.68 1.74 18.80
CA SER A 167 -4.44 2.97 19.04
C SER A 167 -4.39 3.99 17.89
N ASN A 168 -3.35 3.94 17.07
CA ASN A 168 -3.18 4.81 15.89
C ASN A 168 -2.76 4.05 14.63
N GLY A 169 -2.63 2.71 14.71
CA GLY A 169 -2.20 1.87 13.60
C GLY A 169 -0.73 2.05 13.20
N LYS A 170 0.12 2.58 14.12
CA LYS A 170 1.57 2.62 13.87
C LYS A 170 2.10 1.20 13.69
N LEU A 171 2.85 0.96 12.61
CA LEU A 171 3.47 -0.33 12.32
C LEU A 171 4.92 -0.12 11.91
N ILE A 172 5.83 -0.87 12.52
CA ILE A 172 7.22 -1.05 12.06
C ILE A 172 7.39 -2.55 11.84
N ALA A 173 7.58 -2.96 10.59
CA ALA A 173 7.72 -4.37 10.22
C ALA A 173 8.80 -4.55 9.17
N TRP A 174 9.52 -5.66 9.25
CA TRP A 174 10.52 -6.09 8.29
C TRP A 174 9.95 -7.24 7.48
N VAL A 175 10.01 -7.13 6.15
CA VAL A 175 9.44 -8.13 5.23
C VAL A 175 10.51 -8.59 4.26
N ARG A 176 10.81 -9.90 4.22
CA ARG A 176 11.76 -10.46 3.27
C ARG A 176 11.13 -10.57 1.88
N ILE A 177 11.65 -9.79 0.95
CA ILE A 177 11.22 -9.80 -0.46
C ILE A 177 12.13 -10.74 -1.25
N PRO A 178 11.62 -11.87 -1.75
CA PRO A 178 12.44 -12.88 -2.46
C PRO A 178 13.12 -12.33 -3.71
N SER A 179 12.46 -11.42 -4.42
CA SER A 179 13.00 -10.75 -5.61
C SER A 179 12.59 -9.29 -5.62
N LEU A 180 13.52 -8.40 -5.25
CA LEU A 180 13.35 -6.95 -5.27
C LEU A 180 14.04 -6.41 -6.51
N THR A 181 13.27 -5.88 -7.47
CA THR A 181 13.80 -5.48 -8.78
C THR A 181 14.08 -3.98 -8.85
N SER A 182 15.14 -3.59 -9.59
CA SER A 182 15.49 -2.19 -9.87
C SER A 182 14.96 -1.69 -11.23
N THR A 183 14.14 -2.47 -11.93
CA THR A 183 13.67 -2.14 -13.28
C THR A 183 12.16 -1.97 -13.40
N VAL A 184 11.40 -2.57 -12.48
CA VAL A 184 9.95 -2.44 -12.37
C VAL A 184 9.56 -2.44 -10.90
N ASP A 185 8.45 -1.80 -10.57
CA ASP A 185 7.96 -1.76 -9.19
C ASP A 185 7.65 -3.16 -8.67
N THR A 186 7.87 -3.35 -7.37
CA THR A 186 7.57 -4.60 -6.70
C THR A 186 6.34 -4.44 -5.83
N ASP A 187 5.29 -5.22 -6.14
CA ASP A 187 4.04 -5.23 -5.40
C ASP A 187 4.04 -6.32 -4.33
N LEU A 188 3.45 -6.00 -3.19
CA LEU A 188 3.10 -6.94 -2.13
C LEU A 188 1.77 -6.52 -1.49
N TYR A 189 1.16 -7.42 -0.72
CA TYR A 189 -0.06 -7.11 0.03
C TYR A 189 0.16 -7.30 1.52
N MET A 190 -0.32 -6.36 2.32
CA MET A 190 -0.45 -6.45 3.76
C MET A 190 -1.90 -6.80 4.12
N TYR A 191 -2.11 -7.96 4.75
CA TYR A 191 -3.40 -8.46 5.20
C TYR A 191 -3.62 -8.22 6.68
N PHE A 192 -4.87 -8.02 7.08
CA PHE A 192 -5.29 -7.83 8.48
C PHE A 192 -6.80 -8.12 8.64
N ASN A 193 -7.31 -7.99 9.87
CA ASN A 193 -8.70 -8.30 10.24
C ASN A 193 -9.04 -9.79 10.14
N ASN A 194 -8.28 -10.61 10.90
CA ASN A 194 -8.64 -11.99 11.19
C ASN A 194 -8.68 -12.18 12.71
N SER A 195 -9.87 -12.17 13.30
CA SER A 195 -10.08 -12.26 14.75
C SER A 195 -9.59 -13.55 15.40
N GLY A 196 -9.43 -14.62 14.62
CA GLY A 196 -8.94 -15.93 15.06
C GLY A 196 -7.45 -16.17 14.78
N SER A 197 -6.71 -15.17 14.31
CA SER A 197 -5.32 -15.35 13.91
C SER A 197 -4.38 -15.60 15.10
N SER A 198 -3.56 -16.63 14.99
CA SER A 198 -2.32 -16.76 15.78
C SER A 198 -1.23 -15.86 15.19
N ASN A 199 -0.09 -15.74 15.89
CA ASN A 199 1.06 -14.98 15.43
C ASN A 199 1.52 -15.46 14.04
N GLN A 200 1.62 -14.53 13.08
CA GLN A 200 1.98 -14.79 11.69
C GLN A 200 3.46 -14.54 11.39
N GLN A 201 4.21 -13.99 12.34
CA GLN A 201 5.61 -13.60 12.15
C GLN A 201 6.56 -14.80 12.02
N ASN A 202 7.64 -14.59 11.28
CA ASN A 202 8.80 -15.47 11.18
C ASN A 202 10.08 -14.63 11.08
N ALA A 203 10.52 -14.05 12.21
CA ALA A 203 11.71 -13.20 12.27
C ALA A 203 12.96 -13.90 11.69
N THR A 204 13.19 -15.16 12.08
CA THR A 204 14.34 -15.95 11.59
C THR A 204 14.26 -16.25 10.10
N GLY A 205 13.09 -16.15 9.50
CA GLY A 205 12.90 -16.24 8.05
C GLY A 205 13.23 -14.92 7.35
N VAL A 206 13.02 -13.77 8.00
CA VAL A 206 13.43 -12.46 7.50
C VAL A 206 14.95 -12.35 7.48
N TRP A 207 15.58 -12.64 8.62
CA TRP A 207 17.02 -12.59 8.84
C TRP A 207 17.61 -13.99 8.69
N ASP A 208 17.85 -14.36 7.43
CA ASP A 208 18.32 -15.69 7.07
C ASP A 208 19.79 -15.94 7.46
N ALA A 209 20.35 -17.10 7.07
CA ALA A 209 21.70 -17.51 7.44
C ALA A 209 22.82 -16.56 6.94
N THR A 210 22.51 -15.54 6.16
CA THR A 210 23.48 -14.50 5.78
C THR A 210 23.71 -13.48 6.89
N TYR A 211 22.78 -13.40 7.85
CA TYR A 211 22.91 -12.54 9.01
C TYR A 211 23.45 -13.32 10.22
N VAL A 212 24.51 -12.79 10.83
CA VAL A 212 25.06 -13.29 12.09
C VAL A 212 24.21 -12.83 13.27
N ALA A 213 23.86 -11.54 13.29
CA ALA A 213 23.02 -10.94 14.31
C ALA A 213 22.32 -9.69 13.77
N VAL A 214 21.10 -9.43 14.25
CA VAL A 214 20.31 -8.23 13.98
C VAL A 214 19.67 -7.75 15.26
N TYR A 215 20.02 -6.51 15.65
CA TYR A 215 19.52 -5.86 16.85
C TYR A 215 18.78 -4.57 16.47
N HIS A 216 17.46 -4.56 16.62
CA HIS A 216 16.64 -3.37 16.37
C HIS A 216 16.80 -2.28 17.44
N MET A 217 17.56 -2.54 18.51
CA MET A 217 17.77 -1.61 19.64
C MET A 217 16.47 -1.06 20.25
N SER A 218 15.35 -1.76 20.04
CA SER A 218 14.01 -1.32 20.44
C SER A 218 13.59 -1.81 21.82
N GLN A 219 14.41 -2.65 22.47
CA GLN A 219 14.19 -3.14 23.85
C GLN A 219 14.98 -2.30 24.86
N SER A 220 14.42 -2.17 26.08
CA SER A 220 15.13 -1.54 27.18
C SER A 220 16.40 -2.32 27.53
N PRO A 221 17.58 -1.67 27.60
CA PRO A 221 18.82 -2.32 27.99
C PRO A 221 18.90 -2.71 29.46
N ALA A 222 17.91 -2.37 30.29
CA ALA A 222 17.74 -2.95 31.62
C ALA A 222 17.49 -4.48 31.58
N GLY A 223 17.06 -4.99 30.44
CA GLY A 223 16.85 -6.41 30.15
C GLY A 223 17.76 -6.89 29.02
N THR A 224 17.28 -7.90 28.31
CA THR A 224 17.97 -8.47 27.15
C THR A 224 17.60 -7.67 25.88
N VAL A 225 18.60 -7.31 25.09
CA VAL A 225 18.41 -6.83 23.71
C VAL A 225 18.50 -8.05 22.80
N TYR A 226 17.38 -8.40 22.17
CA TYR A 226 17.27 -9.66 21.43
C TYR A 226 17.88 -9.57 20.04
N ASP A 227 18.54 -10.67 19.64
CA ASP A 227 18.94 -10.94 18.27
C ASP A 227 17.77 -11.58 17.53
N SER A 228 17.34 -10.98 16.43
CA SER A 228 16.24 -11.44 15.58
C SER A 228 16.59 -12.65 14.70
N THR A 229 17.90 -13.00 14.58
CA THR A 229 18.35 -14.16 13.80
C THR A 229 18.14 -15.48 14.54
N SER A 230 18.34 -16.58 13.84
CA SER A 230 18.34 -17.93 14.45
C SER A 230 19.52 -18.19 15.40
N ASN A 231 20.59 -17.39 15.34
CA ASN A 231 21.78 -17.57 16.16
C ASN A 231 21.56 -17.20 17.63
N ARG A 232 20.57 -16.32 17.90
CA ARG A 232 20.22 -15.90 19.26
C ARG A 232 21.41 -15.34 20.06
N LEU A 233 22.29 -14.61 19.41
CA LEU A 233 23.41 -13.92 20.02
C LEU A 233 22.93 -12.68 20.79
N ASN A 234 22.06 -12.87 21.76
CA ASN A 234 21.43 -11.79 22.52
C ASN A 234 22.46 -10.96 23.28
N LEU A 235 22.21 -9.64 23.38
CA LEU A 235 23.04 -8.72 24.11
C LEU A 235 22.52 -8.50 25.55
N THR A 236 23.48 -8.40 26.46
CA THR A 236 23.25 -7.99 27.85
C THR A 236 24.01 -6.71 28.13
N SER A 237 23.45 -5.83 28.95
CA SER A 237 24.03 -4.53 29.27
C SER A 237 25.00 -4.59 30.44
N SER A 238 25.90 -3.61 30.46
CA SER A 238 26.77 -3.28 31.59
C SER A 238 26.87 -1.75 31.73
N GLY A 239 27.43 -1.28 32.83
CA GLY A 239 27.60 0.16 33.05
C GLY A 239 26.43 0.84 33.75
N GLY A 240 25.43 0.07 34.17
CA GLY A 240 24.24 0.60 34.85
C GLY A 240 23.14 1.07 33.92
N MET A 241 23.18 0.62 32.66
CA MET A 241 22.16 0.94 31.67
C MET A 241 20.78 0.50 32.13
N GLY A 242 19.79 1.35 31.92
CA GLY A 242 18.42 1.15 32.37
C GLY A 242 17.38 1.54 31.32
N SER A 243 16.11 1.61 31.72
CA SER A 243 15.03 2.03 30.84
C SER A 243 15.18 3.46 30.31
N GLY A 244 15.93 4.32 31.03
CA GLY A 244 16.23 5.69 30.59
C GLY A 244 17.20 5.77 29.40
N ASN A 245 17.92 4.69 29.09
CA ASN A 245 18.77 4.60 27.92
C ASN A 245 17.98 4.26 26.63
N LEU A 246 16.74 3.82 26.73
CA LEU A 246 15.85 3.63 25.59
C LEU A 246 15.35 4.99 25.12
N VAL A 247 15.69 5.38 23.89
CA VAL A 247 15.40 6.70 23.31
C VAL A 247 14.72 6.54 21.96
N SER A 248 14.30 7.66 21.36
CA SER A 248 13.79 7.64 19.97
C SER A 248 14.94 7.34 19.02
N GLY A 249 14.80 6.32 18.19
CA GLY A 249 15.75 5.89 17.18
C GLY A 249 15.56 6.57 15.82
N GLN A 250 16.33 6.16 14.85
CA GLN A 250 16.07 6.41 13.43
C GLN A 250 14.85 5.60 12.97
N ILE A 251 14.76 4.37 13.45
CA ILE A 251 13.63 3.46 13.26
C ILE A 251 13.11 3.10 14.65
N GLY A 252 11.85 3.39 14.95
CA GLY A 252 11.29 3.05 16.25
C GLY A 252 12.02 3.66 17.43
N ASN A 253 12.67 2.81 18.22
CA ASN A 253 13.52 3.20 19.34
C ASN A 253 14.98 2.85 19.05
N GLY A 254 15.89 3.51 19.80
CA GLY A 254 17.30 3.24 19.83
C GLY A 254 17.83 3.28 21.26
N ILE A 255 19.11 3.01 21.45
CA ILE A 255 19.75 2.99 22.77
C ILE A 255 20.80 4.10 22.87
N TYR A 256 20.72 4.86 23.95
CA TYR A 256 21.70 5.90 24.31
C TYR A 256 22.84 5.31 25.14
N PHE A 257 24.07 5.68 24.83
CA PHE A 257 25.31 5.35 25.53
C PHE A 257 25.96 6.64 26.06
N ASP A 258 26.43 6.63 27.29
CA ASP A 258 26.89 7.84 28.01
C ASP A 258 28.34 8.23 27.69
N GLY A 259 29.10 7.34 27.03
CA GLY A 259 30.53 7.57 26.74
C GLY A 259 31.46 7.34 27.90
N ASN A 260 31.04 6.59 28.91
CA ASN A 260 31.82 6.37 30.14
C ASN A 260 31.99 4.89 30.49
N ASN A 261 30.88 4.15 30.59
CA ASN A 261 30.90 2.74 30.97
C ASN A 261 29.76 1.90 30.35
N ASP A 262 28.90 2.52 29.55
CA ASP A 262 27.76 1.86 28.90
C ASP A 262 28.23 0.95 27.76
N ARG A 263 27.77 -0.30 27.77
CA ARG A 263 27.97 -1.25 26.69
C ARG A 263 26.93 -2.37 26.69
N LEU A 264 26.78 -3.01 25.52
CA LEU A 264 26.02 -4.23 25.32
C LEU A 264 26.96 -5.30 24.75
N ASN A 265 26.92 -6.52 25.26
CA ASN A 265 27.79 -7.59 24.76
C ASN A 265 27.11 -8.97 24.77
N THR A 266 27.53 -9.84 23.82
CA THR A 266 27.12 -11.24 23.79
C THR A 266 27.97 -12.10 24.72
N SER A 267 27.40 -13.23 25.18
CA SER A 267 28.17 -14.31 25.82
C SER A 267 28.55 -15.42 24.82
N GLY A 268 27.92 -15.43 23.64
CA GLY A 268 28.18 -16.40 22.58
C GLY A 268 29.21 -15.91 21.56
N THR A 269 29.73 -16.84 20.77
CA THR A 269 30.68 -16.56 19.68
C THR A 269 30.13 -17.07 18.35
N PHE A 270 30.63 -16.49 17.26
CA PHE A 270 30.40 -16.96 15.90
C PHE A 270 31.71 -16.94 15.10
N THR A 271 31.73 -17.66 13.98
CA THR A 271 32.89 -17.71 13.09
C THR A 271 32.53 -17.19 11.72
N THR A 272 33.36 -16.29 11.16
CA THR A 272 33.18 -15.79 9.81
C THR A 272 34.52 -15.47 9.15
N THR A 273 34.56 -15.45 7.82
CA THR A 273 35.73 -14.99 7.03
C THR A 273 35.46 -13.68 6.30
N ASN A 274 34.22 -13.46 5.87
CA ASN A 274 33.74 -12.20 5.30
C ASN A 274 32.71 -11.64 6.25
N PHE A 275 32.54 -10.33 6.30
CA PHE A 275 31.46 -9.74 7.09
C PHE A 275 31.12 -8.32 6.62
N THR A 276 29.94 -7.89 7.01
CA THR A 276 29.55 -6.47 6.98
C THR A 276 29.00 -6.11 8.34
N LEU A 277 29.42 -4.97 8.86
CA LEU A 277 28.91 -4.33 10.07
C LEU A 277 28.12 -3.10 9.64
N GLU A 278 26.94 -2.91 10.17
CA GLU A 278 26.07 -1.76 9.90
C GLU A 278 25.42 -1.27 11.19
N ALA A 279 25.21 0.03 11.26
CA ALA A 279 24.44 0.66 12.33
C ALA A 279 23.91 2.03 11.90
N TRP A 280 22.82 2.45 12.49
CA TRP A 280 22.44 3.85 12.56
C TRP A 280 23.04 4.46 13.83
N VAL A 281 23.71 5.59 13.71
CA VAL A 281 24.35 6.26 14.83
C VAL A 281 24.06 7.75 14.84
N SER A 282 23.99 8.32 16.05
CA SER A 282 23.82 9.75 16.28
C SER A 282 24.69 10.15 17.46
N ASN A 283 25.61 11.11 17.30
CA ASN A 283 26.43 11.60 18.39
C ASN A 283 25.65 12.58 19.28
N SER A 284 25.79 12.49 20.59
CA SER A 284 25.10 13.37 21.53
C SER A 284 25.74 14.75 21.70
N ALA A 285 26.99 14.96 21.25
CA ALA A 285 27.73 16.21 21.41
C ALA A 285 28.00 16.90 20.08
N ALA A 286 27.41 18.07 19.86
CA ALA A 286 27.81 18.95 18.78
C ALA A 286 29.26 19.44 19.02
N GLY A 287 30.20 19.10 18.14
CA GLY A 287 31.47 19.79 18.00
C GLY A 287 32.72 19.21 18.67
N SER A 288 32.65 18.07 19.34
CA SER A 288 33.89 17.45 19.88
C SER A 288 33.74 15.95 20.07
N TRP A 289 34.54 15.20 19.35
CA TRP A 289 34.67 13.74 19.50
C TRP A 289 35.84 13.50 20.48
N PRO A 290 35.62 13.03 21.71
CA PRO A 290 36.62 13.09 22.79
C PRO A 290 37.71 12.01 22.74
N GLY A 291 37.87 11.30 21.65
CA GLY A 291 38.80 10.18 21.52
C GLY A 291 38.26 9.11 20.58
N TRP A 292 38.89 7.95 20.60
CA TRP A 292 38.36 6.77 19.97
C TRP A 292 37.01 6.36 20.60
N GLN A 293 36.06 5.90 19.80
CA GLN A 293 34.77 5.46 20.28
C GLN A 293 34.31 4.28 19.45
N ALA A 294 34.20 3.11 20.07
CA ALA A 294 33.73 1.90 19.43
C ALA A 294 32.20 1.88 19.29
N ILE A 295 31.73 1.61 18.09
CA ILE A 295 30.31 1.45 17.79
C ILE A 295 29.93 -0.03 17.86
N VAL A 296 30.62 -0.88 17.09
CA VAL A 296 30.51 -2.34 17.13
C VAL A 296 31.90 -2.92 17.11
N ASP A 297 32.18 -3.82 18.02
CA ASP A 297 33.44 -4.52 18.13
C ASP A 297 33.21 -6.05 18.05
N LEU A 298 34.00 -6.69 17.18
CA LEU A 298 34.08 -8.14 17.07
C LEU A 298 35.37 -8.60 17.73
N TYR A 299 35.29 -9.19 18.92
CA TYR A 299 36.45 -9.56 19.73
C TYR A 299 36.50 -11.06 20.04
N ASP A 300 37.69 -11.63 20.13
CA ASP A 300 37.89 -13.00 20.61
C ASP A 300 37.92 -13.01 22.15
N PRO A 301 36.94 -13.62 22.82
CA PRO A 301 36.91 -13.66 24.29
C PRO A 301 38.02 -14.51 24.91
N THR A 302 38.70 -15.35 24.12
CA THR A 302 39.79 -16.24 24.59
C THR A 302 41.18 -15.67 24.33
N ASP A 303 41.32 -14.77 23.33
CA ASP A 303 42.54 -14.05 23.02
C ASP A 303 42.27 -12.58 22.67
N PRO A 304 41.88 -11.79 23.66
CA PRO A 304 41.43 -10.40 23.45
C PRO A 304 42.51 -9.48 22.86
N GLY A 305 43.79 -9.86 22.94
CA GLY A 305 44.90 -9.09 22.37
C GLY A 305 45.09 -9.27 20.87
N ASN A 306 44.43 -10.21 20.23
CA ASN A 306 44.85 -10.67 18.89
C ASN A 306 43.80 -10.57 17.78
N VAL A 307 42.52 -10.38 18.09
CA VAL A 307 41.47 -10.35 17.05
C VAL A 307 40.42 -9.27 17.33
N PHE A 308 40.73 -8.05 16.91
CA PHE A 308 39.72 -6.98 16.90
C PHE A 308 39.31 -6.67 15.48
N ARG A 309 38.02 -6.44 15.32
CA ARG A 309 37.44 -5.85 14.12
C ARG A 309 36.50 -4.77 14.58
N GLU A 310 37.08 -3.63 14.94
CA GLU A 310 36.36 -2.52 15.52
C GLU A 310 35.81 -1.61 14.42
N PHE A 311 34.51 -1.43 14.45
CA PHE A 311 33.83 -0.41 13.70
C PHE A 311 33.69 0.80 14.62
N SER A 312 34.56 1.79 14.44
CA SER A 312 34.75 2.87 15.40
C SER A 312 34.78 4.24 14.76
N SER A 313 34.73 5.27 15.61
CA SER A 313 34.98 6.63 15.22
C SER A 313 36.33 7.11 15.75
N PHE A 314 37.07 7.84 14.92
CA PHE A 314 38.37 8.45 15.24
C PHE A 314 38.27 9.97 15.18
N PRO A 315 38.68 10.71 16.22
CA PRO A 315 38.60 12.17 16.22
C PRO A 315 39.68 12.81 15.32
N ASP A 316 39.30 13.87 14.61
CA ASP A 316 40.22 14.78 13.92
C ASP A 316 39.95 16.27 14.30
N GLY A 317 39.78 16.54 15.57
CA GLY A 317 39.46 17.88 16.08
C GLY A 317 37.94 18.12 16.16
N THR A 318 37.29 18.57 15.10
CA THR A 318 35.84 18.88 15.08
C THR A 318 34.99 17.79 14.47
N ASN A 319 35.59 16.79 13.80
CA ASN A 319 34.92 15.74 13.09
C ASN A 319 35.41 14.36 13.55
N GLY A 320 34.59 13.33 13.43
CA GLY A 320 35.00 11.94 13.58
C GLY A 320 35.15 11.26 12.23
N TRP A 321 36.19 10.44 12.07
CA TRP A 321 36.31 9.48 10.99
C TRP A 321 35.66 8.19 11.46
N ILE A 322 34.86 7.56 10.60
CA ILE A 322 34.44 6.19 10.82
C ILE A 322 35.48 5.25 10.22
N THR A 323 35.89 4.27 10.96
CA THR A 323 36.99 3.36 10.62
C THR A 323 36.58 1.92 10.82
N LEU A 324 37.18 1.01 10.05
CA LEU A 324 37.24 -0.40 10.36
C LEU A 324 38.70 -0.73 10.66
N CYS A 325 39.02 -1.03 11.91
CA CYS A 325 40.36 -1.24 12.37
C CYS A 325 40.62 -2.65 12.90
N ASP A 326 41.90 -3.00 13.01
CA ASP A 326 42.41 -4.07 13.84
C ASP A 326 43.53 -3.53 14.73
N ASN A 327 44.14 -4.37 15.57
CA ASN A 327 45.24 -3.97 16.48
C ASN A 327 46.43 -3.31 15.81
N ALA A 328 46.66 -3.55 14.52
CA ALA A 328 47.85 -3.10 13.80
C ALA A 328 47.56 -2.00 12.79
N TYR A 329 46.31 -1.91 12.29
CA TYR A 329 45.99 -1.05 11.17
C TYR A 329 44.69 -0.28 11.38
N HIS A 330 44.77 1.04 11.33
CA HIS A 330 43.63 1.97 11.44
C HIS A 330 43.24 2.45 10.04
N ASP A 331 42.37 1.71 9.35
CA ASP A 331 41.94 2.11 8.01
C ASP A 331 40.86 3.19 8.07
N ARG A 332 41.20 4.37 7.58
CA ARG A 332 40.28 5.51 7.43
C ARG A 332 39.41 5.29 6.20
N ILE A 333 38.47 4.38 6.30
CA ILE A 333 37.71 3.94 5.12
C ILE A 333 36.45 4.74 4.88
N ILE A 334 35.98 5.51 5.84
CA ILE A 334 34.68 6.17 5.74
C ILE A 334 34.88 7.66 6.02
N GLY A 335 34.17 8.51 5.32
CA GLY A 335 34.33 9.94 5.40
C GLY A 335 34.12 10.55 6.79
N ARG A 336 34.21 11.86 6.85
CA ARG A 336 34.07 12.65 8.09
C ARG A 336 32.61 12.68 8.54
N GLN A 337 32.41 12.50 9.84
CA GLN A 337 31.11 12.63 10.51
C GLN A 337 31.12 13.91 11.38
N SER A 338 30.10 14.75 11.23
CA SER A 338 29.88 15.91 12.08
C SER A 338 28.40 16.06 12.46
N GLY A 339 28.14 16.58 13.65
CA GLY A 339 26.81 16.92 14.14
C GLY A 339 26.05 15.74 14.76
N THR A 340 24.83 16.03 15.20
CA THR A 340 23.96 15.14 15.98
C THR A 340 22.90 14.40 15.16
N ALA A 341 22.88 14.57 13.83
CA ALA A 341 21.95 13.89 12.96
C ALA A 341 22.26 12.39 12.88
N TRP A 342 21.23 11.58 12.76
CA TRP A 342 21.36 10.15 12.47
C TRP A 342 22.10 9.90 11.16
N ARG A 343 23.00 8.92 11.17
CA ARG A 343 23.78 8.48 10.02
C ARG A 343 23.73 6.97 9.92
N HIS A 344 23.47 6.47 8.74
CA HIS A 344 23.71 5.07 8.42
C HIS A 344 25.20 4.90 8.14
N ILE A 345 25.83 4.01 8.84
CA ILE A 345 27.26 3.68 8.67
C ILE A 345 27.39 2.20 8.40
N GLY A 346 28.35 1.82 7.57
CA GLY A 346 28.63 0.45 7.25
C GLY A 346 30.10 0.21 6.94
N ALA A 347 30.57 -1.01 7.17
CA ALA A 347 31.90 -1.47 6.80
C ALA A 347 31.87 -2.94 6.35
N ALA A 348 32.22 -3.19 5.10
CA ALA A 348 32.31 -4.54 4.52
C ALA A 348 33.75 -4.98 4.42
N TYR A 349 34.03 -6.22 4.81
CA TYR A 349 35.32 -6.90 4.68
C TYR A 349 35.19 -8.13 3.79
N TYR A 350 36.05 -8.18 2.74
CA TYR A 350 36.14 -9.29 1.81
C TYR A 350 37.50 -9.99 1.92
N SER A 351 37.55 -11.14 2.56
CA SER A 351 38.77 -11.88 2.94
C SER A 351 39.66 -12.28 1.75
N PRO A 352 39.14 -12.76 0.59
CA PRO A 352 40.01 -13.20 -0.50
C PRO A 352 40.99 -12.13 -1.02
N THR A 353 40.63 -10.86 -0.93
CA THR A 353 41.49 -9.73 -1.33
C THR A 353 41.95 -8.86 -0.16
N GLY A 354 41.45 -9.13 1.05
CA GLY A 354 41.62 -8.23 2.20
C GLY A 354 40.93 -6.88 2.04
N THR A 355 40.02 -6.74 1.06
CA THR A 355 39.39 -5.45 0.76
C THR A 355 38.43 -5.03 1.87
N ARG A 356 38.55 -3.80 2.30
CA ARG A 356 37.67 -3.13 3.26
C ARG A 356 37.00 -1.97 2.56
N THR A 357 35.68 -1.92 2.61
CA THR A 357 34.88 -0.83 2.01
C THR A 357 34.00 -0.23 3.07
N GLY A 358 34.09 1.07 3.24
CA GLY A 358 33.27 1.80 4.19
C GLY A 358 32.12 2.53 3.52
N TYR A 359 31.04 2.77 4.26
CA TYR A 359 29.84 3.42 3.80
C TYR A 359 29.32 4.46 4.78
N ILE A 360 28.90 5.61 4.26
CA ILE A 360 28.09 6.59 5.00
C ILE A 360 26.85 6.90 4.17
N ASN A 361 25.68 6.75 4.78
CA ASN A 361 24.39 7.08 4.15
C ASN A 361 24.24 6.43 2.75
N GLY A 362 24.55 5.14 2.66
CA GLY A 362 24.43 4.34 1.43
C GLY A 362 25.53 4.60 0.38
N ILE A 363 26.44 5.54 0.62
CA ILE A 363 27.51 5.90 -0.32
C ILE A 363 28.81 5.22 0.11
N SER A 364 29.42 4.45 -0.80
CA SER A 364 30.74 3.86 -0.56
C SER A 364 31.81 4.93 -0.51
N GLY A 365 32.66 4.85 0.51
CA GLY A 365 33.86 5.68 0.67
C GLY A 365 35.10 5.05 0.03
N LEU A 366 36.25 5.28 0.65
CA LEU A 366 37.52 4.69 0.21
C LEU A 366 37.49 3.17 0.44
N SER A 367 37.98 2.43 -0.55
CA SER A 367 38.25 1.00 -0.43
C SER A 367 39.76 0.82 -0.32
N SER A 368 40.23 0.13 0.71
CA SER A 368 41.65 -0.14 0.94
C SER A 368 41.90 -1.64 0.89
N PRO A 369 42.80 -2.12 0.02
CA PRO A 369 43.30 -3.49 0.16
C PRO A 369 44.21 -3.60 1.40
N SER A 370 44.06 -4.64 2.18
CA SER A 370 44.84 -4.91 3.37
C SER A 370 45.27 -6.38 3.41
N VAL A 371 46.06 -6.74 4.41
CA VAL A 371 46.35 -8.15 4.68
C VAL A 371 45.06 -8.87 5.03
N GLY A 372 44.83 -10.05 4.44
CA GLY A 372 43.67 -10.87 4.74
C GLY A 372 43.65 -11.28 6.21
N TRP A 373 42.56 -11.07 6.90
CA TRP A 373 42.41 -11.43 8.31
C TRP A 373 42.10 -12.91 8.55
N GLY A 374 41.81 -13.66 7.49
CA GLY A 374 41.39 -15.04 7.62
C GLY A 374 40.04 -15.20 8.31
N SER A 375 39.84 -16.39 8.91
CA SER A 375 38.66 -16.69 9.71
C SER A 375 38.79 -16.08 11.10
N ILE A 376 37.75 -15.41 11.56
CA ILE A 376 37.66 -14.88 12.92
C ILE A 376 36.62 -15.63 13.74
N ASN A 377 36.94 -15.91 15.02
CA ASN A 377 35.99 -16.42 16.01
C ASN A 377 35.74 -15.27 16.98
N ALA A 378 34.52 -14.74 17.02
CA ALA A 378 34.25 -13.50 17.70
C ALA A 378 32.98 -13.50 18.55
N SER A 379 33.01 -12.76 19.64
CA SER A 379 31.86 -12.21 20.35
C SER A 379 31.58 -10.79 19.86
N ILE A 380 30.42 -10.26 20.18
CA ILE A 380 29.96 -8.93 19.76
C ILE A 380 29.92 -8.02 20.98
N SER A 381 30.49 -6.81 20.84
CA SER A 381 30.28 -5.68 21.75
C SER A 381 29.68 -4.50 20.97
N VAL A 382 28.75 -3.80 21.59
CA VAL A 382 28.16 -2.56 21.06
C VAL A 382 28.37 -1.44 22.09
N GLY A 383 28.94 -0.32 21.62
CA GLY A 383 29.16 0.86 22.44
C GLY A 383 30.46 0.87 23.24
N ALA A 384 31.32 -0.15 23.12
CA ALA A 384 32.65 -0.15 23.75
C ALA A 384 33.58 -1.15 23.08
N TRP A 385 34.88 -0.84 23.10
CA TRP A 385 35.96 -1.73 22.68
C TRP A 385 36.34 -2.71 23.80
N ALA A 386 36.46 -3.98 23.46
CA ALA A 386 36.73 -5.04 24.41
C ALA A 386 38.19 -5.14 24.87
N GLY A 387 39.12 -4.35 24.32
CA GLY A 387 40.50 -4.22 24.75
C GLY A 387 41.19 -5.52 25.20
N THR A 388 42.02 -5.41 26.20
CA THR A 388 42.53 -6.57 26.96
C THR A 388 41.53 -6.87 28.08
N ILE A 389 40.67 -7.89 27.92
CA ILE A 389 39.70 -8.27 28.94
C ILE A 389 40.45 -8.50 30.28
N PRO A 390 39.99 -7.94 31.42
CA PRO A 390 38.68 -7.31 31.62
C PRO A 390 38.60 -5.80 31.39
N THR A 391 39.58 -5.17 30.75
CA THR A 391 39.58 -3.72 30.55
C THR A 391 38.85 -3.33 29.28
N TRP A 392 37.84 -2.50 29.43
CA TRP A 392 37.06 -1.92 28.35
C TRP A 392 37.46 -0.46 28.16
N SER A 393 37.44 0.04 26.92
CA SER A 393 37.69 1.43 26.59
C SER A 393 36.91 1.90 25.37
N ASP A 394 37.23 3.08 24.86
CA ASP A 394 36.67 3.66 23.63
C ASP A 394 35.13 3.68 23.62
N TRP A 395 34.60 4.13 24.76
CA TRP A 395 33.18 4.19 25.02
C TRP A 395 32.45 5.12 24.06
N TRP A 396 31.39 4.60 23.42
CA TRP A 396 30.53 5.40 22.55
C TRP A 396 29.70 6.39 23.36
N ARG A 397 29.63 7.64 22.86
CA ARG A 397 28.78 8.69 23.43
C ARG A 397 27.74 9.16 22.44
N GLY A 398 26.53 8.62 22.51
CA GLY A 398 25.45 8.92 21.59
C GLY A 398 24.44 7.80 21.48
N ASN A 399 23.63 7.85 20.45
CA ASN A 399 22.60 6.85 20.20
C ASN A 399 23.08 5.86 19.15
N ILE A 400 22.71 4.61 19.31
CA ILE A 400 22.90 3.52 18.33
C ILE A 400 21.54 2.88 18.10
N ASP A 401 21.27 2.54 16.84
CA ASP A 401 20.04 1.91 16.38
C ASP A 401 20.36 0.96 15.23
N GLU A 402 19.54 -0.08 15.02
CA GLU A 402 19.59 -1.01 13.87
C GLU A 402 21.01 -1.59 13.63
N VAL A 403 21.60 -2.21 14.63
CA VAL A 403 22.90 -2.87 14.45
C VAL A 403 22.71 -4.20 13.72
N ARG A 404 23.44 -4.38 12.62
CA ARG A 404 23.41 -5.60 11.80
C ARG A 404 24.80 -6.11 11.52
N ILE A 405 24.94 -7.41 11.60
CA ILE A 405 26.16 -8.14 11.30
C ILE A 405 25.83 -9.23 10.29
N SER A 406 26.42 -9.13 9.10
CA SER A 406 26.31 -10.15 8.04
C SER A 406 27.60 -10.97 7.95
N ASN A 407 27.50 -12.23 7.56
CA ASN A 407 28.66 -13.09 7.26
C ASN A 407 29.15 -12.95 5.81
N ASN A 408 28.65 -11.95 5.08
CA ASN A 408 29.05 -11.61 3.72
C ASN A 408 29.57 -10.18 3.64
N ALA A 409 30.48 -9.93 2.70
CA ALA A 409 30.77 -8.57 2.25
C ALA A 409 29.64 -8.11 1.32
N LEU A 410 28.68 -7.38 1.87
CA LEU A 410 27.53 -6.86 1.13
C LEU A 410 27.97 -5.88 0.03
N SER A 411 27.24 -5.85 -1.06
CA SER A 411 27.56 -4.97 -2.20
C SER A 411 27.20 -3.50 -1.92
N ASN A 412 27.85 -2.58 -2.66
CA ASN A 412 27.52 -1.15 -2.60
C ASN A 412 26.02 -0.90 -2.87
N GLN A 413 25.45 -1.67 -3.79
CA GLN A 413 24.04 -1.54 -4.18
C GLN A 413 23.09 -2.05 -3.10
N TRP A 414 23.49 -3.10 -2.36
CA TRP A 414 22.74 -3.57 -1.21
C TRP A 414 22.63 -2.48 -0.15
N ILE A 415 23.78 -1.96 0.28
CA ILE A 415 23.88 -0.91 1.31
C ILE A 415 23.14 0.37 0.88
N ALA A 416 23.25 0.75 -0.39
CA ALA A 416 22.53 1.92 -0.91
C ALA A 416 21.02 1.71 -0.91
N THR A 417 20.54 0.52 -1.27
CA THR A 417 19.10 0.18 -1.23
C THR A 417 18.58 0.17 0.22
N GLU A 418 19.35 -0.41 1.14
CA GLU A 418 19.02 -0.44 2.56
C GLU A 418 18.93 0.95 3.17
N TYR A 419 19.93 1.81 2.88
CA TYR A 419 19.87 3.21 3.28
C TYR A 419 18.64 3.92 2.73
N ASN A 420 18.32 3.78 1.44
CA ASN A 420 17.15 4.42 0.84
C ASN A 420 15.85 4.02 1.56
N ASN A 421 15.72 2.73 1.90
CA ASN A 421 14.54 2.20 2.59
C ASN A 421 14.46 2.67 4.05
N THR A 422 15.58 2.61 4.79
CA THR A 422 15.59 2.90 6.24
C THR A 422 15.66 4.40 6.56
N TYR A 423 16.24 5.22 5.67
CA TYR A 423 16.29 6.67 5.81
C TYR A 423 14.93 7.33 5.59
N SER A 424 14.20 6.92 4.56
CA SER A 424 12.92 7.52 4.20
C SER A 424 11.93 6.46 3.68
N PRO A 425 11.37 5.63 4.56
CA PRO A 425 10.45 4.55 4.16
C PRO A 425 9.26 5.07 3.34
N SER A 426 8.72 6.23 3.70
CA SER A 426 7.55 6.84 3.03
C SER A 426 7.80 7.25 1.57
N THR A 427 9.07 7.33 1.13
CA THR A 427 9.45 7.59 -0.26
C THR A 427 9.92 6.34 -1.00
N PHE A 428 10.13 5.24 -0.28
CA PHE A 428 10.59 3.97 -0.82
C PHE A 428 9.44 3.12 -1.38
N TYR A 429 8.26 3.28 -0.81
CA TYR A 429 7.04 2.59 -1.26
C TYR A 429 5.81 3.46 -1.06
N THR A 430 4.71 3.05 -1.70
CA THR A 430 3.37 3.61 -1.48
C THR A 430 2.44 2.55 -0.90
N VAL A 431 1.46 2.98 -0.10
CA VAL A 431 0.43 2.11 0.46
C VAL A 431 -0.93 2.51 -0.12
N GLY A 432 -1.59 1.57 -0.77
CA GLY A 432 -2.91 1.75 -1.36
C GLY A 432 -4.04 1.75 -0.33
N ALA A 433 -5.24 2.05 -0.79
CA ALA A 433 -6.45 1.96 0.02
C ALA A 433 -6.72 0.51 0.48
N ARG A 434 -7.45 0.39 1.59
CA ARG A 434 -7.99 -0.90 2.05
C ARG A 434 -8.93 -1.50 1.00
N THR A 435 -8.79 -2.79 0.74
CA THR A 435 -9.67 -3.57 -0.12
C THR A 435 -10.19 -4.80 0.62
N SER A 436 -11.41 -5.22 0.24
CA SER A 436 -12.02 -6.50 0.65
C SER A 436 -11.88 -7.51 -0.49
N PRO A 437 -12.10 -8.82 -0.24
CA PRO A 437 -12.16 -9.80 -1.31
C PRO A 437 -13.17 -9.38 -2.38
N PRO A 438 -12.83 -9.49 -3.67
CA PRO A 438 -13.75 -9.18 -4.74
C PRO A 438 -14.96 -10.12 -4.70
N SER A 439 -16.11 -9.63 -5.13
CA SER A 439 -17.34 -10.43 -5.27
C SER A 439 -17.50 -10.86 -6.71
N ASP A 440 -17.91 -12.12 -6.91
CA ASP A 440 -18.36 -12.59 -8.20
C ASP A 440 -19.85 -12.27 -8.37
N TYR A 441 -20.22 -11.78 -9.53
CA TYR A 441 -21.60 -11.54 -9.94
C TYR A 441 -22.18 -12.76 -10.64
N ALA A 442 -23.51 -12.89 -10.62
CA ALA A 442 -24.20 -13.89 -11.45
C ALA A 442 -23.88 -13.65 -12.93
N PRO A 443 -23.62 -14.71 -13.73
CA PRO A 443 -23.30 -14.53 -15.14
C PRO A 443 -24.47 -13.95 -15.96
N SER A 444 -25.69 -14.06 -15.45
CA SER A 444 -26.89 -13.47 -16.03
C SER A 444 -27.96 -13.20 -14.98
N GLY A 445 -28.73 -12.16 -15.22
CA GLY A 445 -29.89 -11.81 -14.40
C GLY A 445 -30.92 -11.04 -15.22
N THR A 446 -32.17 -11.01 -14.75
CA THR A 446 -33.24 -10.28 -15.42
C THR A 446 -33.97 -9.36 -14.47
N ILE A 447 -34.49 -8.28 -15.01
CA ILE A 447 -35.50 -7.43 -14.38
C ILE A 447 -36.62 -7.14 -15.37
N ALA A 448 -37.85 -7.32 -14.95
CA ALA A 448 -39.02 -6.91 -15.72
C ALA A 448 -39.77 -5.80 -14.95
N SER A 449 -40.31 -4.83 -15.68
CA SER A 449 -41.10 -3.74 -15.12
C SER A 449 -42.44 -4.24 -14.52
N VAL A 450 -43.13 -3.36 -13.83
CA VAL A 450 -44.57 -3.49 -13.66
C VAL A 450 -45.26 -3.46 -15.01
N VAL A 451 -46.52 -3.90 -15.08
CA VAL A 451 -47.37 -3.74 -16.28
C VAL A 451 -47.92 -2.30 -16.24
N PHE A 452 -47.59 -1.53 -17.24
CA PHE A 452 -48.10 -0.17 -17.39
C PHE A 452 -49.41 -0.17 -18.17
N ASP A 453 -50.42 0.55 -17.70
CA ASP A 453 -51.74 0.71 -18.36
C ASP A 453 -51.80 2.11 -18.96
N THR A 454 -51.90 2.22 -20.29
CA THR A 454 -52.06 3.48 -21.01
C THR A 454 -53.46 4.08 -20.88
N ASN A 455 -54.42 3.32 -20.37
CA ASN A 455 -55.87 3.62 -20.41
C ASN A 455 -56.41 3.83 -21.83
N SER A 456 -55.67 3.44 -22.88
CA SER A 456 -56.05 3.57 -24.29
C SER A 456 -55.98 2.22 -24.99
N MET A 457 -57.10 1.74 -25.53
CA MET A 457 -57.12 0.52 -26.34
C MET A 457 -56.36 0.73 -27.64
N ASN A 458 -55.59 -0.28 -28.08
CA ASN A 458 -54.77 -0.21 -29.27
C ASN A 458 -53.67 0.86 -29.22
N ALA A 459 -53.18 1.20 -28.03
CA ALA A 459 -52.07 2.13 -27.89
C ALA A 459 -50.85 1.65 -28.72
N ARG A 460 -50.24 2.60 -29.41
CA ARG A 460 -49.02 2.32 -30.19
C ARG A 460 -47.80 2.69 -29.35
N TRP A 461 -46.86 1.76 -29.23
CA TRP A 461 -45.59 2.02 -28.59
C TRP A 461 -44.57 2.47 -29.65
N ASP A 462 -44.06 3.71 -29.49
CA ASP A 462 -43.28 4.42 -30.49
C ASP A 462 -41.79 4.24 -30.28
N ALA A 463 -41.31 4.20 -29.01
CA ALA A 463 -39.92 4.01 -28.69
C ALA A 463 -39.72 3.34 -27.30
N LEU A 464 -38.61 2.62 -27.17
CA LEU A 464 -38.01 2.21 -25.92
C LEU A 464 -36.58 2.73 -25.85
N GLU A 465 -36.28 3.46 -24.80
CA GLU A 465 -34.97 4.03 -24.54
C GLU A 465 -34.47 3.58 -23.18
N TRP A 466 -33.14 3.39 -23.03
CA TRP A 466 -32.55 3.11 -21.74
C TRP A 466 -31.16 3.76 -21.63
N ASP A 467 -30.73 3.99 -20.40
CA ASP A 467 -29.40 4.43 -20.04
C ASP A 467 -28.68 3.30 -19.30
N GLU A 468 -27.50 2.94 -19.78
CA GLU A 468 -26.74 1.79 -19.29
C GLU A 468 -25.24 2.13 -19.15
N GLY A 469 -24.58 1.48 -18.18
CA GLY A 469 -23.13 1.46 -18.03
C GLY A 469 -22.62 0.04 -18.32
N LEU A 470 -21.85 -0.13 -19.40
CA LEU A 470 -21.29 -1.42 -19.80
C LEU A 470 -19.80 -1.46 -19.49
N ALA A 471 -19.40 -2.31 -18.53
CA ALA A 471 -18.00 -2.70 -18.36
C ALA A 471 -17.59 -3.69 -19.46
N GLY A 472 -16.30 -3.82 -19.71
CA GLY A 472 -15.82 -4.76 -20.73
C GLY A 472 -16.33 -6.20 -20.49
N GLY A 473 -16.92 -6.81 -21.49
CA GLY A 473 -17.50 -8.16 -21.39
C GLY A 473 -18.89 -8.22 -20.77
N THR A 474 -19.56 -7.09 -20.58
CA THR A 474 -20.95 -7.03 -20.09
C THR A 474 -21.91 -6.55 -21.19
N ASP A 475 -23.19 -6.92 -21.08
CA ASP A 475 -24.23 -6.54 -22.03
C ASP A 475 -25.60 -6.44 -21.34
N ILE A 476 -26.50 -5.61 -21.90
CA ILE A 476 -27.91 -5.52 -21.52
C ILE A 476 -28.76 -5.63 -22.79
N THR A 477 -29.69 -6.57 -22.79
CA THR A 477 -30.65 -6.74 -23.89
C THR A 477 -32.08 -6.59 -23.39
N PHE A 478 -32.98 -6.14 -24.27
CA PHE A 478 -34.37 -5.90 -23.91
C PHE A 478 -35.36 -6.76 -24.70
N ASP A 479 -36.38 -7.19 -24.00
CA ASP A 479 -37.59 -7.75 -24.54
C ASP A 479 -38.80 -6.91 -24.08
N VAL A 480 -39.84 -6.88 -24.89
CA VAL A 480 -41.11 -6.21 -24.58
C VAL A 480 -42.30 -7.11 -24.84
N ARG A 481 -43.43 -6.82 -24.18
CA ARG A 481 -44.73 -7.42 -24.50
C ARG A 481 -45.85 -6.41 -24.26
N ALA A 482 -46.91 -6.50 -25.05
CA ALA A 482 -48.10 -5.69 -24.90
C ALA A 482 -49.36 -6.48 -25.26
N ALA A 483 -50.51 -6.03 -24.74
CA ALA A 483 -51.81 -6.58 -25.05
C ALA A 483 -52.91 -5.55 -24.72
N ASP A 484 -54.07 -5.68 -25.35
CA ASP A 484 -55.25 -4.89 -24.98
C ASP A 484 -56.00 -5.46 -23.77
N THR A 485 -55.78 -6.73 -23.45
CA THR A 485 -56.29 -7.38 -22.23
C THR A 485 -55.28 -7.29 -21.11
N SER A 486 -55.71 -6.92 -19.90
CA SER A 486 -54.84 -6.82 -18.75
C SER A 486 -54.17 -8.16 -18.41
N PHE A 487 -52.92 -8.10 -18.01
CA PHE A 487 -52.12 -9.22 -17.55
C PHE A 487 -51.30 -8.87 -16.31
N VAL A 488 -50.97 -9.87 -15.51
CA VAL A 488 -50.12 -9.68 -14.35
C VAL A 488 -48.63 -9.65 -14.76
N LYS A 489 -47.80 -8.97 -13.98
CA LYS A 489 -46.38 -8.84 -14.30
C LYS A 489 -45.60 -10.17 -14.37
N GLU A 490 -46.08 -11.20 -13.68
CA GLU A 490 -45.55 -12.57 -13.69
C GLU A 490 -46.16 -13.45 -14.77
N ASN A 491 -46.97 -12.90 -15.72
CA ASN A 491 -47.60 -13.67 -16.76
C ASN A 491 -46.59 -14.51 -17.57
N THR A 492 -46.85 -15.80 -17.74
CA THR A 492 -45.98 -16.75 -18.46
C THR A 492 -46.49 -17.14 -19.83
N THR A 493 -47.71 -16.74 -20.19
CA THR A 493 -48.37 -17.14 -21.46
C THR A 493 -48.23 -16.10 -22.55
N LEU A 494 -48.20 -14.81 -22.21
CA LEU A 494 -47.97 -13.74 -23.17
C LEU A 494 -46.47 -13.70 -23.57
N ALA A 495 -46.21 -13.94 -24.84
CA ALA A 495 -44.86 -14.03 -25.37
C ALA A 495 -44.10 -12.69 -25.27
N TRP A 496 -42.83 -12.78 -25.07
CA TRP A 496 -41.88 -11.64 -25.15
C TRP A 496 -41.40 -11.46 -26.58
N THR A 497 -41.28 -10.22 -27.03
CA THR A 497 -40.68 -9.83 -28.32
C THR A 497 -39.32 -9.20 -28.04
N SER A 498 -38.27 -9.76 -28.61
CA SER A 498 -36.93 -9.16 -28.50
C SER A 498 -36.84 -7.90 -29.35
N VAL A 499 -36.28 -6.84 -28.77
CA VAL A 499 -36.14 -5.52 -29.43
C VAL A 499 -34.72 -5.13 -29.70
N GLY A 500 -33.75 -6.02 -29.40
CA GLY A 500 -32.33 -5.78 -29.62
C GLY A 500 -31.63 -5.19 -28.41
N GLY A 501 -30.32 -4.85 -28.59
CA GLY A 501 -29.42 -4.41 -27.53
C GLY A 501 -28.90 -2.98 -27.68
N THR A 502 -29.51 -2.15 -28.54
CA THR A 502 -29.02 -0.76 -28.73
C THR A 502 -30.13 0.23 -28.48
N SER A 503 -29.95 1.10 -27.50
CA SER A 503 -30.86 2.22 -27.20
C SER A 503 -30.58 3.42 -28.13
N PRO A 504 -31.62 4.09 -28.65
CA PRO A 504 -33.04 3.81 -28.59
C PRO A 504 -33.54 2.81 -29.65
N VAL A 505 -34.67 2.15 -29.37
CA VAL A 505 -35.38 1.29 -30.32
C VAL A 505 -36.69 1.93 -30.73
N TYR A 506 -36.89 2.09 -32.03
CA TYR A 506 -38.09 2.74 -32.63
C TYR A 506 -38.96 1.79 -33.45
N ALA A 507 -38.56 0.54 -33.66
CA ALA A 507 -39.28 -0.42 -34.50
C ALA A 507 -39.45 -1.77 -33.81
N GLY A 508 -40.49 -2.51 -34.22
CA GLY A 508 -40.76 -3.87 -33.70
C GLY A 508 -41.44 -3.91 -32.33
N LEU A 509 -41.84 -2.77 -31.79
CA LEU A 509 -42.59 -2.72 -30.53
C LEU A 509 -44.05 -3.19 -30.74
N PRO A 510 -44.57 -4.12 -29.90
CA PRO A 510 -45.94 -4.58 -29.99
C PRO A 510 -46.92 -3.49 -29.55
N GLY A 511 -48.06 -3.35 -30.19
CA GLY A 511 -49.16 -2.48 -29.77
C GLY A 511 -50.00 -3.10 -28.68
N GLY A 512 -50.71 -2.26 -27.92
CA GLY A 512 -51.66 -2.70 -26.89
C GLY A 512 -51.73 -1.77 -25.70
N ARG A 513 -52.86 -1.78 -25.00
CA ARG A 513 -53.13 -0.92 -23.84
C ARG A 513 -52.15 -1.16 -22.67
N TYR A 514 -51.83 -2.42 -22.41
CA TYR A 514 -50.98 -2.87 -21.33
C TYR A 514 -49.60 -3.22 -21.88
N PHE A 515 -48.53 -2.70 -21.26
CA PHE A 515 -47.15 -2.88 -21.71
C PHE A 515 -46.24 -3.28 -20.56
N GLN A 516 -45.25 -4.11 -20.88
CA GLN A 516 -44.20 -4.49 -19.97
C GLN A 516 -42.89 -4.69 -20.73
N TRP A 517 -41.77 -4.19 -20.18
CA TRP A 517 -40.42 -4.48 -20.66
C TRP A 517 -39.69 -5.42 -19.72
N ARG A 518 -38.70 -6.11 -20.24
CA ARG A 518 -37.75 -6.92 -19.49
C ARG A 518 -36.34 -6.66 -20.01
N ALA A 519 -35.39 -6.33 -19.09
CA ALA A 519 -33.96 -6.28 -19.36
C ALA A 519 -33.29 -7.58 -18.90
N THR A 520 -32.39 -8.09 -19.73
CA THR A 520 -31.48 -9.20 -19.39
C THR A 520 -30.08 -8.66 -19.33
N LEU A 521 -29.48 -8.71 -18.12
CA LEU A 521 -28.11 -8.31 -17.84
C LEU A 521 -27.23 -9.55 -17.96
N THR A 522 -26.07 -9.43 -18.61
CA THR A 522 -25.08 -10.52 -18.74
C THR A 522 -23.67 -10.04 -18.49
N THR A 523 -22.81 -10.94 -18.02
CA THR A 523 -21.38 -10.72 -17.92
C THR A 523 -20.60 -11.97 -18.31
N ALA A 524 -19.55 -11.80 -19.10
CA ALA A 524 -18.57 -12.85 -19.41
C ALA A 524 -17.44 -12.89 -18.37
N ASP A 525 -17.25 -11.81 -17.58
CA ASP A 525 -16.31 -11.72 -16.46
C ASP A 525 -17.11 -11.45 -15.18
N THR A 526 -17.20 -12.45 -14.31
CA THR A 526 -17.97 -12.36 -13.05
C THR A 526 -17.43 -11.32 -12.06
N ALA A 527 -16.24 -10.76 -12.29
CA ALA A 527 -15.70 -9.67 -11.49
C ALA A 527 -16.37 -8.30 -11.78
N VAL A 528 -17.12 -8.18 -12.87
CA VAL A 528 -17.79 -6.96 -13.29
C VAL A 528 -19.27 -7.18 -13.58
N THR A 529 -20.07 -6.13 -13.48
CA THR A 529 -21.50 -6.15 -13.75
C THR A 529 -21.88 -4.97 -14.63
N PRO A 530 -22.83 -5.12 -15.57
CA PRO A 530 -23.44 -3.97 -16.22
C PRO A 530 -24.34 -3.23 -15.24
N THR A 531 -24.65 -1.97 -15.52
CA THR A 531 -25.60 -1.15 -14.78
C THR A 531 -26.71 -0.67 -15.70
N LEU A 532 -27.97 -0.81 -15.28
CA LEU A 532 -29.12 -0.21 -15.93
C LEU A 532 -29.61 0.95 -15.06
N ASN A 533 -29.54 2.19 -15.58
CA ASN A 533 -29.79 3.41 -14.81
C ASN A 533 -31.22 3.94 -15.00
N GLU A 534 -31.76 3.81 -16.23
CA GLU A 534 -33.05 4.38 -16.59
C GLU A 534 -33.68 3.57 -17.72
N VAL A 535 -35.01 3.49 -17.73
CA VAL A 535 -35.81 3.01 -18.87
C VAL A 535 -36.94 3.96 -19.14
N ARG A 536 -37.13 4.35 -20.38
CA ARG A 536 -38.20 5.21 -20.89
C ARG A 536 -38.94 4.52 -22.01
N ALA A 537 -40.25 4.48 -21.94
CA ALA A 537 -41.14 3.97 -23.01
C ALA A 537 -42.06 5.10 -23.47
N PHE A 538 -42.21 5.26 -24.79
CA PHE A 538 -43.00 6.31 -25.42
C PHE A 538 -44.15 5.66 -26.18
N TYR A 539 -45.37 6.24 -26.08
CA TYR A 539 -46.56 5.74 -26.73
C TYR A 539 -47.51 6.84 -27.17
N THR A 540 -48.38 6.53 -28.14
CA THR A 540 -49.44 7.39 -28.65
C THR A 540 -50.80 6.67 -28.66
#